data_c76b8a01d552f56a89356d504e55c295
#
_entry.id   c76b8a01d552f56a89356d504e55c295
#
_cell.length_a   1.000
_cell.length_b   1.000
_cell.length_c   1.000
_cell.angle_alpha   90.00
_cell.angle_beta   90.00
_cell.angle_gamma   90.00
#
_symmetry.space_group_name_H-M   'P 1'
#
loop_
_entity.id
_entity.type
_entity.pdbx_description
1 polymer ?
#
loop_
_entity_poly.entity_id
_entity_poly.type
_entity_poly.pdbx_seq_one_letter_code
_entity_poly.pdbx_strand_id
1 'polypeptide(L)'
;MTKIFPLIVVLIIHSFLVSACAMSPVTVRDSSPEPLYGMTLGNGLISAQVRSNGCTTADSFKLESQSGKQLMLMRSAPDRCRRAKHKVWVDIPLPEETKKVFFLSNPFSTNW
;
A
#
# COMPACT_ATOMS: atom_id res chain seq x y z
N MET A 1 4.07 75.32 -18.12
CA MET A 1 3.27 74.29 -17.45
C MET A 1 3.86 72.95 -17.78
N THR A 2 4.75 72.54 -16.95
CA THR A 2 5.31 71.16 -17.08
C THR A 2 4.36 70.21 -16.41
N LYS A 3 3.63 69.51 -17.20
CA LYS A 3 2.89 68.38 -16.71
C LYS A 3 3.88 67.22 -16.47
N ILE A 4 4.27 67.18 -15.23
CA ILE A 4 4.97 66.02 -14.76
C ILE A 4 3.94 64.90 -14.75
N PHE A 5 3.92 64.12 -15.77
CA PHE A 5 3.29 62.82 -15.68
C PHE A 5 4.12 62.03 -14.66
N PRO A 6 3.55 61.74 -13.52
CA PRO A 6 4.16 60.69 -12.75
C PRO A 6 4.11 59.47 -13.65
N LEU A 7 5.22 59.14 -14.19
CA LEU A 7 5.44 57.82 -14.66
C LEU A 7 5.23 56.94 -13.44
N ILE A 8 3.98 56.65 -13.21
CA ILE A 8 3.65 55.52 -12.38
C ILE A 8 4.21 54.34 -13.18
N VAL A 9 5.48 54.17 -12.98
CA VAL A 9 6.05 52.87 -13.22
C VAL A 9 5.30 51.99 -12.27
N VAL A 10 4.19 51.54 -12.75
CA VAL A 10 3.58 50.35 -12.17
C VAL A 10 4.63 49.28 -12.37
N LEU A 11 5.54 49.27 -11.45
CA LEU A 11 6.30 48.10 -11.16
C LEU A 11 5.24 47.04 -10.78
N ILE A 12 4.63 46.52 -11.79
CA ILE A 12 3.97 45.24 -11.67
C ILE A 12 5.08 44.31 -11.31
N ILE A 13 5.35 44.29 -10.05
CA ILE A 13 6.07 43.19 -9.45
C ILE A 13 5.16 42.00 -9.72
N HIS A 14 5.37 41.41 -10.86
CA HIS A 14 4.90 40.07 -11.10
C HIS A 14 5.65 39.24 -10.10
N SER A 15 5.09 39.21 -8.91
CA SER A 15 5.37 38.13 -7.98
C SER A 15 4.96 36.88 -8.71
N PHE A 16 5.88 36.35 -9.45
CA PHE A 16 5.82 34.96 -9.84
C PHE A 16 5.84 34.19 -8.53
N LEU A 17 4.65 33.98 -8.02
CA LEU A 17 4.40 32.92 -7.09
C LEU A 17 4.75 31.65 -7.84
N VAL A 18 6.02 31.33 -7.81
CA VAL A 18 6.45 29.99 -8.12
C VAL A 18 5.79 29.13 -7.05
N SER A 19 4.60 28.69 -7.34
CA SER A 19 4.04 27.56 -6.62
C SER A 19 5.00 26.40 -6.85
N ALA A 20 5.97 26.33 -5.96
CA ALA A 20 6.71 25.10 -5.83
C ALA A 20 5.67 24.05 -5.46
N CYS A 21 5.18 23.33 -6.45
CA CYS A 21 4.54 22.06 -6.20
C CYS A 21 5.59 21.22 -5.50
N ALA A 22 5.54 21.23 -4.18
CA ALA A 22 6.24 20.25 -3.39
C ALA A 22 5.61 18.91 -3.79
N MET A 23 6.21 18.26 -4.75
CA MET A 23 5.96 16.84 -4.98
C MET A 23 6.43 16.16 -3.72
N SER A 24 5.50 15.90 -2.80
CA SER A 24 5.72 14.93 -1.77
C SER A 24 6.20 13.67 -2.47
N PRO A 25 7.36 13.11 -2.08
CA PRO A 25 7.75 11.84 -2.65
C PRO A 25 6.60 10.90 -2.35
N VAL A 26 5.87 10.54 -3.39
CA VAL A 26 4.96 9.40 -3.34
C VAL A 26 5.88 8.23 -3.07
N THR A 27 5.99 7.83 -1.83
CA THR A 27 6.48 6.51 -1.51
C THR A 27 5.49 5.59 -2.20
N VAL A 28 5.86 5.17 -3.38
CA VAL A 28 5.22 4.04 -4.02
C VAL A 28 5.46 2.90 -3.04
N ARG A 29 4.53 2.74 -2.10
CA ARG A 29 4.43 1.49 -1.39
C ARG A 29 4.23 0.49 -2.49
N ASP A 30 5.16 -0.42 -2.59
CA ASP A 30 5.01 -1.57 -3.48
C ASP A 30 3.74 -2.29 -3.02
N SER A 31 2.62 -1.88 -3.57
CA SER A 31 1.29 -2.35 -3.23
C SER A 31 0.95 -3.61 -4.02
N SER A 32 1.97 -4.37 -4.37
CA SER A 32 1.77 -5.65 -5.02
C SER A 32 1.16 -6.65 -4.03
N PRO A 33 0.21 -7.48 -4.50
CA PRO A 33 -0.35 -8.52 -3.66
C PRO A 33 0.73 -9.52 -3.24
N GLU A 34 0.67 -9.94 -1.99
CA GLU A 34 1.61 -10.93 -1.45
C GLU A 34 1.44 -12.26 -2.18
N PRO A 35 2.50 -12.86 -2.71
CA PRO A 35 2.45 -14.21 -3.23
C PRO A 35 2.15 -15.21 -2.13
N LEU A 36 1.20 -16.10 -2.37
CA LEU A 36 0.82 -17.17 -1.44
C LEU A 36 1.37 -18.51 -1.91
N TYR A 37 1.86 -19.30 -0.98
CA TYR A 37 2.38 -20.66 -1.23
C TYR A 37 1.41 -21.73 -0.78
N GLY A 38 0.40 -21.37 -0.04
CA GLY A 38 -0.68 -22.21 0.41
C GLY A 38 -1.74 -21.36 1.09
N MET A 39 -2.95 -21.91 1.17
CA MET A 39 -4.07 -21.25 1.84
C MET A 39 -5.06 -22.28 2.34
N THR A 40 -5.58 -22.05 3.54
CA THR A 40 -6.74 -22.76 4.08
C THR A 40 -7.73 -21.75 4.68
N LEU A 41 -8.97 -22.14 4.70
CA LEU A 41 -10.08 -21.34 5.26
C LEU A 41 -10.72 -22.13 6.39
N GLY A 42 -11.04 -21.47 7.48
CA GLY A 42 -11.77 -22.06 8.59
C GLY A 42 -11.99 -21.08 9.72
N ASN A 43 -13.07 -21.24 10.46
CA ASN A 43 -13.37 -20.49 11.67
C ASN A 43 -13.28 -18.96 11.54
N GLY A 44 -13.62 -18.41 10.37
CA GLY A 44 -13.52 -16.98 10.13
C GLY A 44 -12.10 -16.45 9.95
N LEU A 45 -11.15 -17.35 9.68
CA LEU A 45 -9.74 -17.04 9.43
C LEU A 45 -9.32 -17.51 8.05
N ILE A 46 -8.41 -16.73 7.45
CA ILE A 46 -7.57 -17.20 6.34
C ILE A 46 -6.23 -17.59 6.94
N SER A 47 -5.84 -18.87 6.79
CA SER A 47 -4.48 -19.30 7.05
C SER A 47 -3.72 -19.29 5.74
N ALA A 48 -2.78 -18.38 5.60
CA ALA A 48 -2.00 -18.23 4.39
C ALA A 48 -0.55 -18.61 4.62
N GLN A 49 0.05 -19.31 3.67
CA GLN A 49 1.48 -19.60 3.69
C GLN A 49 2.21 -18.54 2.89
N VAL A 50 3.09 -17.83 3.56
CA VAL A 50 3.83 -16.66 3.04
C VAL A 50 5.32 -16.79 3.29
N ARG A 51 6.09 -15.97 2.58
CA ARG A 51 7.54 -15.90 2.78
C ARG A 51 7.89 -15.14 4.07
N SER A 52 8.89 -15.65 4.77
CA SER A 52 9.46 -15.01 5.95
C SER A 52 10.98 -15.06 5.95
N ASN A 53 11.60 -14.03 6.50
CA ASN A 53 13.02 -14.00 6.86
C ASN A 53 13.21 -14.04 8.40
N GLY A 54 12.19 -14.45 9.12
CA GLY A 54 12.20 -14.65 10.56
C GLY A 54 11.29 -13.76 11.38
N CYS A 55 10.76 -12.67 10.81
CA CYS A 55 9.94 -11.68 11.54
C CYS A 55 8.55 -11.46 10.92
N THR A 56 8.13 -12.27 9.98
CA THR A 56 6.79 -12.18 9.40
C THR A 56 5.76 -12.79 10.33
N THR A 57 4.75 -12.01 10.67
CA THR A 57 3.61 -12.42 11.50
C THR A 57 2.30 -12.01 10.84
N ALA A 58 1.17 -12.37 11.42
CA ALA A 58 -0.14 -11.92 10.94
C ALA A 58 -0.25 -10.40 10.88
N ASP A 59 0.37 -9.69 11.82
CA ASP A 59 0.37 -8.22 11.86
C ASP A 59 1.15 -7.57 10.71
N SER A 60 1.93 -8.34 9.98
CA SER A 60 2.65 -7.88 8.80
C SER A 60 1.74 -7.69 7.59
N PHE A 61 0.48 -8.07 7.66
CA PHE A 61 -0.44 -8.08 6.54
C PHE A 61 -1.74 -7.35 6.84
N LYS A 62 -2.39 -6.93 5.77
CA LYS A 62 -3.76 -6.42 5.77
C LYS A 62 -4.56 -7.07 4.65
N LEU A 63 -5.83 -7.36 4.93
CA LEU A 63 -6.79 -7.70 3.89
C LEU A 63 -7.42 -6.42 3.37
N GLU A 64 -7.30 -6.19 2.08
CA GLU A 64 -7.92 -5.07 1.39
C GLU A 64 -9.07 -5.56 0.52
N SER A 65 -10.20 -4.88 0.61
CA SER A 65 -11.31 -5.08 -0.30
C SER A 65 -11.03 -4.31 -1.59
N GLN A 66 -11.06 -5.01 -2.72
CA GLN A 66 -10.85 -4.39 -4.03
C GLN A 66 -12.17 -3.89 -4.62
N SER A 67 -13.08 -4.79 -4.90
CA SER A 67 -14.41 -4.48 -5.37
C SER A 67 -15.35 -5.63 -5.06
N GLY A 68 -16.54 -5.30 -4.52
CA GLY A 68 -17.52 -6.32 -4.14
C GLY A 68 -16.95 -7.31 -3.12
N LYS A 69 -16.92 -8.59 -3.49
CA LYS A 69 -16.44 -9.68 -2.63
C LYS A 69 -14.97 -10.04 -2.85
N GLN A 70 -14.22 -9.21 -3.54
CA GLN A 70 -12.82 -9.46 -3.85
C GLN A 70 -11.92 -8.95 -2.74
N LEU A 71 -11.13 -9.82 -2.16
CA LEU A 71 -10.14 -9.52 -1.14
C LEU A 71 -8.72 -9.72 -1.68
N MET A 72 -7.80 -8.96 -1.13
CA MET A 72 -6.38 -9.06 -1.45
C MET A 72 -5.57 -8.96 -0.17
N LEU A 73 -4.69 -9.93 0.06
CA LEU A 73 -3.75 -9.89 1.18
C LEU A 73 -2.53 -9.06 0.78
N MET A 74 -2.33 -7.96 1.45
CA MET A 74 -1.23 -7.03 1.20
C MET A 74 -0.25 -7.06 2.36
N ARG A 75 1.04 -7.10 2.05
CA ARG A 75 2.07 -6.93 3.07
C ARG A 75 2.17 -5.45 3.44
N SER A 76 1.90 -5.12 4.69
CA SER A 76 1.98 -3.75 5.21
C SER A 76 3.29 -3.44 5.92
N ALA A 77 4.02 -4.45 6.35
CA ALA A 77 5.30 -4.31 7.01
C ALA A 77 6.35 -5.24 6.39
N PRO A 78 7.54 -4.71 6.01
CA PRO A 78 8.60 -5.53 5.49
C PRO A 78 9.19 -6.42 6.57
N ASP A 79 9.62 -7.62 6.20
CA ASP A 79 10.39 -8.50 7.07
C ASP A 79 11.85 -8.09 7.02
N ARG A 80 12.34 -7.46 8.09
CA ARG A 80 13.71 -6.96 8.22
C ARG A 80 14.66 -7.92 8.93
N CYS A 81 14.18 -9.10 9.27
CA CYS A 81 15.01 -10.12 9.87
C CYS A 81 15.95 -10.76 8.83
N ARG A 82 17.04 -11.33 9.31
CA ARG A 82 18.12 -11.84 8.46
C ARG A 82 18.21 -13.36 8.46
N ARG A 83 17.15 -14.04 8.83
CA ARG A 83 17.10 -15.50 8.68
C ARG A 83 17.02 -15.90 7.22
N ALA A 84 17.43 -17.13 6.94
CA ALA A 84 17.22 -17.72 5.63
C ALA A 84 15.72 -17.69 5.28
N LYS A 85 15.45 -17.36 4.04
CA LYS A 85 14.08 -17.31 3.52
C LYS A 85 13.38 -18.66 3.68
N HIS A 86 12.21 -18.65 4.29
CA HIS A 86 11.39 -19.84 4.54
C HIS A 86 9.91 -19.48 4.47
N LYS A 87 9.05 -20.48 4.47
CA LYS A 87 7.61 -20.32 4.46
C LYS A 87 7.05 -20.43 5.87
N VAL A 88 6.12 -19.56 6.20
CA VAL A 88 5.39 -19.59 7.47
C VAL A 88 3.90 -19.50 7.21
N TRP A 89 3.10 -20.07 8.10
CA TRP A 89 1.65 -19.90 8.11
C TRP A 89 1.28 -18.72 8.99
N VAL A 90 0.40 -17.86 8.48
CA VAL A 90 -0.16 -16.73 9.21
C VAL A 90 -1.68 -16.80 9.17
N ASP A 91 -2.32 -16.53 10.28
CA ASP A 91 -3.77 -16.55 10.44
C ASP A 91 -4.29 -15.11 10.42
N ILE A 92 -5.10 -14.80 9.42
CA ILE A 92 -5.66 -13.47 9.22
C ILE A 92 -7.17 -13.53 9.41
N PRO A 93 -7.74 -12.74 10.33
CA PRO A 93 -9.18 -12.72 10.53
C PRO A 93 -9.89 -12.16 9.31
N LEU A 94 -10.97 -12.85 8.89
CA LEU A 94 -11.84 -12.37 7.83
C LEU A 94 -12.75 -11.25 8.37
N PRO A 95 -12.99 -10.19 7.57
CA PRO A 95 -14.02 -9.22 7.87
C PRO A 95 -15.40 -9.89 7.98
N GLU A 96 -16.22 -9.43 8.92
CA GLU A 96 -17.58 -9.96 9.12
C GLU A 96 -18.44 -9.98 7.86
N GLU A 97 -18.26 -9.00 7.01
CA GLU A 97 -19.02 -8.81 5.77
C GLU A 97 -18.74 -9.88 4.71
N THR A 98 -17.60 -10.56 4.81
CA THR A 98 -17.11 -11.51 3.79
C THR A 98 -17.21 -12.97 4.20
N LYS A 99 -17.83 -13.27 5.34
CA LYS A 99 -17.85 -14.62 5.92
C LYS A 99 -18.52 -15.68 5.04
N LYS A 100 -19.33 -15.29 4.07
CA LYS A 100 -20.09 -16.24 3.27
C LYS A 100 -19.41 -16.63 1.96
N VAL A 101 -19.01 -15.67 1.16
CA VAL A 101 -18.36 -15.88 -0.14
C VAL A 101 -17.44 -14.71 -0.44
N PHE A 102 -16.21 -15.00 -0.81
CA PHE A 102 -15.26 -14.01 -1.29
C PHE A 102 -14.29 -14.64 -2.30
N PHE A 103 -13.63 -13.78 -3.04
CA PHE A 103 -12.55 -14.17 -3.94
C PHE A 103 -11.26 -13.57 -3.44
N LEU A 104 -10.23 -14.39 -3.32
CA LEU A 104 -8.89 -13.92 -3.01
C LEU A 104 -8.11 -13.77 -4.31
N SER A 105 -7.65 -12.56 -4.59
CA SER A 105 -6.95 -12.22 -5.84
C SER A 105 -5.43 -12.31 -5.76
N ASN A 106 -4.90 -12.83 -4.68
CA ASN A 106 -3.46 -13.04 -4.53
C ASN A 106 -2.93 -14.09 -5.51
N PRO A 107 -1.75 -13.86 -6.10
CA PRO A 107 -1.10 -14.88 -6.89
C PRO A 107 -0.64 -16.05 -6.03
N PHE A 108 -0.81 -17.27 -6.53
CA PHE A 108 -0.21 -18.45 -5.94
C PHE A 108 1.12 -18.77 -6.62
N SER A 109 2.11 -19.07 -5.83
CA SER A 109 3.42 -19.46 -6.31
C SER A 109 3.81 -20.83 -5.78
N THR A 110 4.35 -21.65 -6.64
CA THR A 110 4.92 -22.96 -6.28
C THR A 110 6.42 -22.90 -6.06
N ASN A 111 7.04 -21.84 -6.55
CA ASN A 111 8.49 -21.66 -6.54
C ASN A 111 8.88 -20.45 -5.70
N TRP A 112 10.11 -20.53 -5.20
CA TRP A 112 10.74 -19.41 -4.50
C TRP A 112 11.33 -18.39 -5.48
#